data_1ab3ba9881c2744ac8c770be22464aff
#
_entry.id   1ab3ba9881c2744ac8c770be22464aff
#
_cell.length_a   1.000
_cell.length_b   1.000
_cell.length_c   1.000
_cell.angle_alpha   90.00
_cell.angle_beta   90.00
_cell.angle_gamma   90.00
#
_symmetry.space_group_name_H-M   'P 1'
#
loop_
_entity.id
_entity.type
_entity.pdbx_description
1 polymer ?
#
loop_
_entity_poly.entity_id
_entity_poly.type
_entity_poly.pdbx_seq_one_letter_code
_entity_poly.pdbx_strand_id
1 'polypeptide(L)'
;WVSTLTALICTITLSACGNHSANFEGTLLFHNYTSYESWDGQLFTVDLASKKLTNLTTGWKNVKHTINGSFSSDGQYITFMGSQKDIEDWDVFVTHWNGTKWEEPVNLTGPNGKRDEDPKFSPTSNKIIYKEDGVVATISLTGKPEYFAPGSMPYFLPDGKSYLFEQAGDIYLSHSNQISKMYSGDGLKSYYPIALNQKEFIYTRVQNSKHDGIMLGFTNGSKSIPYFFNNDQWDSSDPFPYQDGKKYIFLVSGDYSVPNGGYNLVVADLAKKKIINADSLFGTINSDLEELGPNWSARTY
;
A
#
# COMPACT_ATOMS: atom_id res chain seq x y z
N TRP A 1 -56.70 -18.90 -55.47
CA TRP A 1 -56.38 -18.69 -54.04
C TRP A 1 -54.84 -18.63 -53.90
N VAL A 2 -54.30 -17.43 -53.78
CA VAL A 2 -52.85 -17.21 -53.55
C VAL A 2 -52.67 -16.90 -52.09
N SER A 3 -51.94 -17.74 -51.38
CA SER A 3 -51.57 -17.55 -49.94
C SER A 3 -50.25 -16.85 -49.87
N THR A 4 -50.25 -15.63 -49.37
CA THR A 4 -49.05 -14.84 -49.06
C THR A 4 -48.50 -15.27 -47.70
N LEU A 5 -47.28 -15.79 -47.72
CA LEU A 5 -46.54 -16.19 -46.52
C LEU A 5 -45.75 -14.96 -46.02
N THR A 6 -46.14 -14.39 -44.90
CA THR A 6 -45.42 -13.27 -44.25
C THR A 6 -44.31 -13.83 -43.38
N ALA A 7 -43.07 -13.62 -43.77
CA ALA A 7 -41.91 -14.02 -42.95
C ALA A 7 -41.69 -12.96 -41.84
N LEU A 8 -41.82 -13.38 -40.62
CA LEU A 8 -41.50 -12.58 -39.41
C LEU A 8 -39.97 -12.61 -39.19
N ILE A 9 -39.30 -11.54 -39.51
CA ILE A 9 -37.88 -11.38 -39.23
C ILE A 9 -37.74 -10.99 -37.74
N CYS A 10 -37.32 -11.94 -36.92
CA CYS A 10 -36.98 -11.71 -35.52
C CYS A 10 -35.54 -11.15 -35.47
N THR A 11 -35.40 -9.83 -35.32
CA THR A 11 -34.12 -9.18 -35.05
C THR A 11 -33.69 -9.46 -33.63
N ILE A 12 -32.75 -10.38 -33.44
CA ILE A 12 -32.05 -10.62 -32.17
C ILE A 12 -31.08 -9.44 -31.97
N THR A 13 -31.46 -8.50 -31.15
CA THR A 13 -30.50 -7.49 -30.63
C THR A 13 -29.58 -8.21 -29.65
N LEU A 14 -28.36 -8.51 -30.13
CA LEU A 14 -27.26 -8.84 -29.21
C LEU A 14 -26.99 -7.59 -28.34
N SER A 15 -27.50 -7.61 -27.12
CA SER A 15 -27.00 -6.70 -26.08
C SER A 15 -25.54 -7.02 -25.88
N ALA A 16 -24.67 -6.20 -26.43
CA ALA A 16 -23.27 -6.20 -26.06
C ALA A 16 -23.20 -6.01 -24.53
N CYS A 17 -22.85 -7.05 -23.80
CA CYS A 17 -22.39 -6.92 -22.42
C CYS A 17 -21.18 -5.99 -22.46
N GLY A 18 -21.40 -4.72 -22.20
CA GLY A 18 -20.34 -3.75 -22.01
C GLY A 18 -19.46 -4.26 -20.86
N ASN A 19 -18.25 -4.70 -21.17
CA ASN A 19 -17.18 -4.76 -20.19
C ASN A 19 -16.99 -3.34 -19.68
N HIS A 20 -17.68 -2.95 -18.62
CA HIS A 20 -17.30 -1.78 -17.86
C HIS A 20 -15.94 -2.09 -17.23
N SER A 21 -14.87 -1.76 -17.95
CA SER A 21 -13.55 -1.63 -17.35
C SER A 21 -13.69 -0.61 -16.22
N ALA A 22 -13.31 -0.98 -15.03
CA ALA A 22 -13.29 -0.04 -13.90
C ALA A 22 -12.40 1.14 -14.28
N ASN A 23 -12.93 2.35 -14.26
CA ASN A 23 -12.12 3.55 -14.43
C ASN A 23 -11.44 3.82 -13.09
N PHE A 24 -10.14 3.60 -13.05
CA PHE A 24 -9.30 3.98 -11.94
C PHE A 24 -8.79 5.40 -12.16
N GLU A 25 -8.77 6.19 -11.09
CA GLU A 25 -8.32 7.59 -11.10
C GLU A 25 -7.35 7.84 -9.94
N GLY A 26 -6.62 8.95 -10.02
CA GLY A 26 -5.60 9.31 -9.04
C GLY A 26 -4.24 8.70 -9.38
N THR A 27 -3.37 8.64 -8.39
CA THR A 27 -1.99 8.18 -8.55
C THR A 27 -1.70 7.03 -7.58
N LEU A 28 -1.14 5.95 -8.11
CA LEU A 28 -0.55 4.86 -7.33
C LEU A 28 0.94 5.11 -7.16
N LEU A 29 1.41 5.03 -5.94
CA LEU A 29 2.81 5.07 -5.52
C LEU A 29 3.21 3.64 -5.13
N PHE A 30 4.42 3.23 -5.50
CA PHE A 30 4.99 1.94 -5.15
C PHE A 30 6.52 1.99 -5.26
N HIS A 31 7.20 0.96 -4.81
CA HIS A 31 8.64 0.81 -5.03
C HIS A 31 8.95 -0.55 -5.65
N ASN A 32 10.13 -0.64 -6.26
CA ASN A 32 10.71 -1.92 -6.61
C ASN A 32 12.16 -2.02 -6.16
N TYR A 33 12.65 -3.24 -6.05
CA TYR A 33 14.05 -3.58 -5.77
C TYR A 33 14.36 -5.03 -6.17
N THR A 34 15.64 -5.36 -6.23
CA THR A 34 16.08 -6.76 -6.40
C THR A 34 15.82 -7.57 -5.12
N SER A 35 16.14 -7.01 -3.96
CA SER A 35 15.82 -7.49 -2.62
C SER A 35 16.01 -6.36 -1.61
N TYR A 36 15.51 -6.56 -0.40
CA TYR A 36 15.68 -5.59 0.69
C TYR A 36 17.17 -5.28 1.00
N GLU A 37 18.04 -6.28 0.88
CA GLU A 37 19.47 -6.16 1.16
C GLU A 37 20.29 -5.60 -0.02
N SER A 38 19.68 -5.43 -1.19
CA SER A 38 20.41 -5.02 -2.41
C SER A 38 20.70 -3.52 -2.45
N TRP A 39 20.04 -2.71 -1.61
CA TRP A 39 20.19 -1.25 -1.57
C TRP A 39 20.00 -0.61 -2.96
N ASP A 40 19.03 -1.11 -3.73
CA ASP A 40 18.73 -0.66 -5.09
C ASP A 40 17.27 -0.20 -5.27
N GLY A 41 16.54 -0.03 -4.16
CA GLY A 41 15.15 0.38 -4.14
C GLY A 41 14.89 1.68 -4.89
N GLN A 42 13.84 1.67 -5.71
CA GLN A 42 13.40 2.81 -6.52
C GLN A 42 11.92 3.08 -6.28
N LEU A 43 11.56 4.34 -6.12
CA LEU A 43 10.18 4.79 -5.90
C LEU A 43 9.55 5.25 -7.22
N PHE A 44 8.34 4.78 -7.48
CA PHE A 44 7.59 5.08 -8.70
C PHE A 44 6.21 5.64 -8.40
N THR A 45 5.71 6.46 -9.31
CA THR A 45 4.29 6.80 -9.38
C THR A 45 3.74 6.41 -10.74
N VAL A 46 2.47 5.95 -10.77
CA VAL A 46 1.71 5.81 -12.00
C VAL A 46 0.39 6.57 -11.89
N ASP A 47 0.14 7.45 -12.84
CA ASP A 47 -1.17 8.05 -13.04
C ASP A 47 -2.12 7.00 -13.60
N LEU A 48 -3.17 6.66 -12.86
CA LEU A 48 -4.03 5.53 -13.18
C LEU A 48 -4.89 5.75 -14.42
N ALA A 49 -5.22 7.00 -14.74
CA ALA A 49 -6.04 7.34 -15.91
C ALA A 49 -5.19 7.41 -17.19
N SER A 50 -4.09 8.13 -17.15
CA SER A 50 -3.19 8.29 -18.32
C SER A 50 -2.21 7.13 -18.48
N LYS A 51 -2.02 6.31 -17.45
CA LYS A 51 -1.05 5.18 -17.39
C LYS A 51 0.41 5.63 -17.48
N LYS A 52 0.66 6.89 -17.12
CA LYS A 52 2.02 7.45 -17.13
C LYS A 52 2.79 7.00 -15.91
N LEU A 53 3.80 6.15 -16.12
CA LEU A 53 4.77 5.72 -15.11
C LEU A 53 5.89 6.74 -14.98
N THR A 54 6.27 7.07 -13.75
CA THR A 54 7.37 8.00 -13.44
C THR A 54 8.23 7.42 -12.33
N ASN A 55 9.53 7.26 -12.58
CA ASN A 55 10.51 6.94 -11.54
C ASN A 55 10.90 8.25 -10.82
N LEU A 56 10.63 8.32 -9.53
CA LEU A 56 10.92 9.51 -8.72
C LEU A 56 12.39 9.56 -8.30
N THR A 57 12.96 8.42 -7.92
CA THR A 57 14.31 8.32 -7.36
C THR A 57 15.38 8.82 -8.33
N THR A 58 15.24 8.50 -9.62
CA THR A 58 16.23 8.94 -10.63
C THR A 58 16.27 10.45 -10.82
N GLY A 59 15.25 11.18 -10.39
CA GLY A 59 15.21 12.65 -10.43
C GLY A 59 15.90 13.32 -9.25
N TRP A 60 16.27 12.58 -8.20
CA TRP A 60 16.84 13.09 -6.95
C TRP A 60 18.33 12.86 -6.86
N LYS A 61 19.06 13.76 -6.19
CA LYS A 61 20.52 13.74 -6.09
C LYS A 61 21.02 13.28 -4.71
N ASN A 62 20.24 13.58 -3.66
CA ASN A 62 20.65 13.41 -2.27
C ASN A 62 20.18 12.10 -1.65
N VAL A 63 19.33 11.35 -2.34
CA VAL A 63 18.85 10.05 -1.92
C VAL A 63 19.14 9.02 -3.01
N LYS A 64 19.47 7.80 -2.60
CA LYS A 64 19.86 6.74 -3.55
C LYS A 64 18.89 5.57 -3.54
N HIS A 65 18.52 5.09 -2.37
CA HIS A 65 17.59 3.97 -2.20
C HIS A 65 16.31 4.49 -1.58
N THR A 66 15.17 4.09 -2.12
CA THR A 66 13.86 4.62 -1.71
C THR A 66 12.81 3.53 -1.75
N ILE A 67 12.17 3.26 -0.62
CA ILE A 67 11.09 2.27 -0.49
C ILE A 67 10.01 2.76 0.47
N ASN A 68 8.89 2.03 0.54
CA ASN A 68 7.78 2.23 1.48
C ASN A 68 7.19 3.65 1.49
N GLY A 69 6.94 4.20 0.29
CA GLY A 69 6.38 5.53 0.13
C GLY A 69 4.93 5.65 0.61
N SER A 70 4.57 6.84 1.11
CA SER A 70 3.20 7.18 1.54
C SER A 70 2.86 8.63 1.23
N PHE A 71 1.71 8.86 0.58
CA PHE A 71 1.19 10.21 0.36
C PHE A 71 0.68 10.84 1.64
N SER A 72 0.79 12.17 1.74
CA SER A 72 -0.02 12.94 2.68
C SER A 72 -1.49 12.94 2.26
N SER A 73 -2.41 13.24 3.18
CA SER A 73 -3.86 13.20 2.92
C SER A 73 -4.31 14.17 1.82
N ASP A 74 -3.62 15.29 1.65
CA ASP A 74 -3.85 16.27 0.58
C ASP A 74 -3.07 15.96 -0.70
N GLY A 75 -2.24 14.91 -0.69
CA GLY A 75 -1.37 14.52 -1.79
C GLY A 75 -0.26 15.53 -2.11
N GLN A 76 0.06 16.49 -1.23
CA GLN A 76 1.11 17.48 -1.49
C GLN A 76 2.50 16.97 -1.13
N TYR A 77 2.58 15.94 -0.29
CA TYR A 77 3.83 15.35 0.17
C TYR A 77 3.84 13.85 -0.05
N ILE A 78 5.04 13.32 -0.23
CA ILE A 78 5.35 11.90 -0.10
C ILE A 78 6.41 11.77 0.99
N THR A 79 6.17 10.88 1.98
CA THR A 79 7.21 10.40 2.89
C THR A 79 7.61 9.00 2.47
N PHE A 80 8.85 8.63 2.71
CA PHE A 80 9.39 7.31 2.37
C PHE A 80 10.63 7.00 3.22
N MET A 81 10.98 5.75 3.35
CA MET A 81 12.30 5.40 3.86
C MET A 81 13.32 5.39 2.73
N GLY A 82 14.48 5.96 2.99
CA GLY A 82 15.53 6.11 2.01
C GLY A 82 16.91 6.12 2.65
N SER A 83 17.94 6.01 1.84
CA SER A 83 19.32 6.21 2.29
C SER A 83 19.96 7.38 1.57
N GLN A 84 20.81 8.11 2.26
CA GLN A 84 21.66 9.09 1.60
C GLN A 84 22.67 8.39 0.69
N LYS A 85 23.15 9.13 -0.29
CA LYS A 85 24.23 8.63 -1.15
C LYS A 85 25.45 8.24 -0.29
N ASP A 86 25.94 7.04 -0.51
CA ASP A 86 27.13 6.48 0.16
C ASP A 86 26.98 6.18 1.68
N ILE A 87 25.72 6.22 2.21
CA ILE A 87 25.42 5.86 3.60
C ILE A 87 24.32 4.78 3.58
N GLU A 88 24.63 3.59 4.08
CA GLU A 88 23.67 2.48 4.24
C GLU A 88 22.96 2.62 5.58
N ASP A 89 22.10 3.65 5.69
CA ASP A 89 21.28 3.93 6.84
C ASP A 89 19.86 4.27 6.36
N TRP A 90 18.84 3.64 6.95
CA TRP A 90 17.46 3.92 6.61
C TRP A 90 16.94 5.09 7.41
N ASP A 91 16.70 6.19 6.73
CA ASP A 91 16.14 7.41 7.29
C ASP A 91 14.74 7.70 6.72
N VAL A 92 13.96 8.49 7.44
CA VAL A 92 12.68 9.04 6.96
C VAL A 92 12.94 10.29 6.12
N PHE A 93 12.53 10.23 4.86
CA PHE A 93 12.57 11.36 3.93
C PHE A 93 11.17 11.90 3.65
N VAL A 94 11.12 13.15 3.21
CA VAL A 94 9.92 13.79 2.68
C VAL A 94 10.23 14.59 1.43
N THR A 95 9.36 14.51 0.42
CA THR A 95 9.38 15.39 -0.76
C THR A 95 8.06 16.12 -0.89
N HIS A 96 8.07 17.28 -1.51
CA HIS A 96 6.92 18.16 -1.73
C HIS A 96 6.64 18.32 -3.23
N TRP A 97 5.36 18.31 -3.61
CA TRP A 97 4.90 18.63 -4.96
C TRP A 97 4.76 20.15 -5.11
N ASN A 98 5.60 20.77 -5.93
CA ASN A 98 5.60 22.22 -6.13
C ASN A 98 4.65 22.72 -7.24
N GLY A 99 3.78 21.85 -7.76
CA GLY A 99 2.85 22.14 -8.85
C GLY A 99 3.32 21.65 -10.21
N THR A 100 4.60 21.28 -10.37
CA THR A 100 5.17 20.80 -11.64
C THR A 100 6.02 19.55 -11.49
N LYS A 101 6.65 19.36 -10.33
CA LYS A 101 7.51 18.20 -10.02
C LYS A 101 7.59 17.95 -8.53
N TRP A 102 7.98 16.75 -8.18
CA TRP A 102 8.44 16.40 -6.83
C TRP A 102 9.81 17.02 -6.60
N GLU A 103 9.95 17.77 -5.51
CA GLU A 103 11.18 18.45 -5.14
C GLU A 103 12.23 17.47 -4.63
N GLU A 104 13.47 17.94 -4.50
CA GLU A 104 14.54 17.17 -3.87
C GLU A 104 14.13 16.80 -2.44
N PRO A 105 14.20 15.52 -2.02
CA PRO A 105 13.76 15.13 -0.69
C PRO A 105 14.62 15.71 0.43
N VAL A 106 13.97 15.97 1.56
CA VAL A 106 14.61 16.37 2.82
C VAL A 106 14.64 15.14 3.73
N ASN A 107 15.82 14.85 4.27
CA ASN A 107 15.99 13.86 5.33
C ASN A 107 15.51 14.44 6.65
N LEU A 108 14.49 13.83 7.28
CA LEU A 108 13.88 14.33 8.52
C LEU A 108 14.57 13.79 9.77
N THR A 109 15.02 12.55 9.76
CA THR A 109 15.63 11.89 10.91
C THR A 109 17.14 12.02 10.93
N GLY A 110 17.74 12.20 9.75
CA GLY A 110 19.19 12.33 9.56
C GLY A 110 19.93 11.01 9.75
N PRO A 111 21.18 10.93 9.30
CA PRO A 111 21.99 9.72 9.44
C PRO A 111 22.40 9.54 10.90
N ASN A 112 21.54 8.87 11.67
CA ASN A 112 21.69 8.71 13.13
C ASN A 112 22.18 7.30 13.51
N GLY A 113 22.41 6.40 12.51
CA GLY A 113 22.81 5.02 12.70
C GLY A 113 21.70 4.12 13.22
N LYS A 114 20.43 4.57 13.13
CA LYS A 114 19.24 3.84 13.53
C LYS A 114 18.40 3.51 12.30
N ARG A 115 17.61 2.48 12.41
CA ARG A 115 16.71 2.06 11.34
C ARG A 115 15.38 2.78 11.46
N ASP A 116 15.17 3.81 10.64
CA ASP A 116 13.95 4.61 10.56
C ASP A 116 13.09 4.12 9.40
N GLU A 117 12.05 3.34 9.69
CA GLU A 117 11.33 2.54 8.70
C GLU A 117 9.82 2.78 8.72
N ASP A 118 9.15 2.42 7.60
CA ASP A 118 7.69 2.39 7.43
C ASP A 118 6.96 3.71 7.70
N PRO A 119 7.45 4.86 7.20
CA PRO A 119 6.81 6.14 7.48
C PRO A 119 5.43 6.27 6.83
N LYS A 120 4.45 6.81 7.58
CA LYS A 120 3.10 7.09 7.11
C LYS A 120 2.65 8.46 7.60
N PHE A 121 2.02 9.25 6.72
CA PHE A 121 1.45 10.54 7.12
C PHE A 121 0.22 10.36 8.01
N SER A 122 0.07 11.30 8.94
CA SER A 122 -1.20 11.49 9.64
C SER A 122 -2.28 11.97 8.66
N PRO A 123 -3.52 11.45 8.74
CA PRO A 123 -4.62 11.91 7.88
C PRO A 123 -5.11 13.32 8.22
N THR A 124 -4.70 13.90 9.35
CA THR A 124 -5.20 15.20 9.84
C THR A 124 -4.13 16.28 10.00
N SER A 125 -2.85 15.93 9.81
CA SER A 125 -1.73 16.86 10.01
C SER A 125 -0.50 16.41 9.24
N ASN A 126 0.51 17.29 9.15
CA ASN A 126 1.82 16.97 8.56
C ASN A 126 2.75 16.19 9.53
N LYS A 127 2.19 15.44 10.46
CA LYS A 127 2.93 14.52 11.33
C LYS A 127 3.09 13.18 10.63
N ILE A 128 4.26 12.58 10.76
CA ILE A 128 4.61 11.28 10.19
C ILE A 128 4.80 10.32 11.36
N ILE A 129 4.19 9.12 11.28
CA ILE A 129 4.44 8.01 12.18
C ILE A 129 5.39 7.03 11.49
N TYR A 130 6.36 6.48 12.21
CA TYR A 130 7.37 5.57 11.69
C TYR A 130 7.91 4.67 12.80
N LYS A 131 8.76 3.73 12.45
CA LYS A 131 9.52 2.89 13.40
C LYS A 131 10.96 3.37 13.45
N GLU A 132 11.52 3.59 14.65
CA GLU A 132 12.94 3.80 14.89
C GLU A 132 13.47 2.66 15.79
N ASP A 133 14.34 1.81 15.27
CA ASP A 133 14.94 0.66 16.00
C ASP A 133 13.92 -0.19 16.76
N GLY A 134 12.75 -0.45 16.16
CA GLY A 134 11.69 -1.24 16.78
C GLY A 134 10.81 -0.49 17.77
N VAL A 135 10.87 0.83 17.81
CA VAL A 135 9.98 1.70 18.60
C VAL A 135 9.14 2.57 17.66
N VAL A 136 7.84 2.61 17.88
CA VAL A 136 6.93 3.52 17.17
C VAL A 136 7.21 4.95 17.60
N ALA A 137 7.47 5.82 16.63
CA ALA A 137 7.73 7.23 16.82
C ALA A 137 6.90 8.10 15.88
N THR A 138 6.76 9.38 16.20
CA THR A 138 6.24 10.38 15.27
C THR A 138 7.19 11.55 15.15
N ILE A 139 7.19 12.18 13.96
CA ILE A 139 7.96 13.39 13.69
C ILE A 139 7.09 14.35 12.86
N SER A 140 7.20 15.67 13.11
CA SER A 140 6.64 16.69 12.20
C SER A 140 7.69 17.11 11.18
N LEU A 141 7.29 17.81 10.12
CA LEU A 141 8.22 18.30 9.07
C LEU A 141 9.35 19.18 9.60
N THR A 142 9.19 19.75 10.79
CA THR A 142 10.17 20.66 11.42
C THR A 142 10.50 20.31 12.87
N GLY A 143 9.93 19.22 13.38
CA GLY A 143 10.01 18.84 14.80
C GLY A 143 11.08 17.80 15.10
N LYS A 144 11.12 17.42 16.38
CA LYS A 144 11.92 16.29 16.87
C LYS A 144 11.03 15.05 17.03
N PRO A 145 11.62 13.84 17.01
CA PRO A 145 10.88 12.62 17.28
C PRO A 145 10.22 12.60 18.66
N GLU A 146 9.01 12.03 18.72
CA GLU A 146 8.29 11.68 19.93
C GLU A 146 8.08 10.15 19.90
N TYR A 147 8.52 9.46 20.96
CA TYR A 147 8.53 7.99 21.05
C TYR A 147 7.36 7.47 21.87
N PHE A 148 6.81 6.30 21.51
CA PHE A 148 5.62 5.73 22.14
C PHE A 148 5.84 4.32 22.66
N ALA A 149 5.71 3.29 21.82
CA ALA A 149 5.69 1.90 22.22
C ALA A 149 6.62 1.06 21.33
N PRO A 150 7.17 -0.05 21.83
CA PRO A 150 7.81 -1.04 20.98
C PRO A 150 6.82 -1.54 19.90
N GLY A 151 7.25 -1.58 18.66
CA GLY A 151 6.43 -2.03 17.54
C GLY A 151 6.97 -1.59 16.19
N SER A 152 6.31 -2.05 15.14
CA SER A 152 6.65 -1.81 13.74
C SER A 152 5.42 -1.58 12.88
N MET A 153 5.62 -1.17 11.62
CA MET A 153 4.56 -0.97 10.62
C MET A 153 3.39 -0.11 11.13
N PRO A 154 3.65 1.07 11.73
CA PRO A 154 2.59 1.86 12.33
C PRO A 154 1.71 2.52 11.28
N TYR A 155 0.42 2.68 11.60
CA TYR A 155 -0.55 3.36 10.74
C TYR A 155 -1.60 4.12 11.54
N PHE A 156 -1.79 5.41 11.27
CA PHE A 156 -2.82 6.22 11.94
C PHE A 156 -4.23 5.78 11.57
N LEU A 157 -5.14 5.88 12.55
CA LEU A 157 -6.57 5.93 12.27
C LEU A 157 -6.99 7.31 11.74
N PRO A 158 -8.19 7.44 11.14
CA PRO A 158 -8.67 8.71 10.59
C PRO A 158 -8.75 9.89 11.57
N ASP A 159 -8.75 9.65 12.88
CA ASP A 159 -8.70 10.71 13.90
C ASP A 159 -7.31 11.40 14.00
N GLY A 160 -6.28 10.83 13.35
CA GLY A 160 -4.91 11.33 13.38
C GLY A 160 -4.24 11.30 14.76
N LYS A 161 -4.80 10.57 15.71
CA LYS A 161 -4.33 10.43 17.09
C LYS A 161 -4.12 8.98 17.49
N SER A 162 -5.09 8.14 17.18
CA SER A 162 -5.00 6.70 17.39
C SER A 162 -4.21 6.06 16.27
N TYR A 163 -3.49 4.98 16.55
CA TYR A 163 -2.72 4.27 15.55
C TYR A 163 -2.67 2.77 15.80
N LEU A 164 -2.62 2.03 14.72
CA LEU A 164 -2.36 0.60 14.69
C LEU A 164 -0.85 0.37 14.55
N PHE A 165 -0.35 -0.75 15.04
CA PHE A 165 1.03 -1.17 14.85
C PHE A 165 1.17 -2.68 15.04
N GLU A 166 2.22 -3.26 14.51
CA GLU A 166 2.59 -4.65 14.73
C GLU A 166 3.56 -4.77 15.91
N GLN A 167 3.37 -5.77 16.75
CA GLN A 167 4.34 -6.17 17.78
C GLN A 167 4.30 -7.69 17.96
N ALA A 168 5.46 -8.33 17.81
CA ALA A 168 5.63 -9.77 18.01
C ALA A 168 4.67 -10.66 17.18
N GLY A 169 4.28 -10.20 15.98
CA GLY A 169 3.38 -10.92 15.07
C GLY A 169 1.90 -10.66 15.32
N ASP A 170 1.55 -9.72 16.18
CA ASP A 170 0.17 -9.34 16.47
C ASP A 170 -0.08 -7.86 16.17
N ILE A 171 -1.32 -7.51 15.85
CA ILE A 171 -1.73 -6.12 15.66
C ILE A 171 -2.23 -5.54 16.98
N TYR A 172 -1.76 -4.35 17.30
CA TYR A 172 -2.16 -3.55 18.45
C TYR A 172 -2.77 -2.23 18.02
N LEU A 173 -3.68 -1.72 18.83
CA LEU A 173 -4.25 -0.37 18.73
C LEU A 173 -3.79 0.46 19.93
N SER A 174 -3.20 1.61 19.66
CA SER A 174 -3.02 2.68 20.64
C SER A 174 -4.14 3.70 20.50
N HIS A 175 -4.91 3.89 21.57
CA HIS A 175 -5.98 4.87 21.64
C HIS A 175 -6.03 5.49 23.04
N SER A 176 -6.03 6.83 23.13
CA SER A 176 -6.09 7.56 24.42
C SER A 176 -5.04 7.08 25.44
N ASN A 177 -3.80 6.85 25.02
CA ASN A 177 -2.68 6.32 25.80
C ASN A 177 -2.88 4.89 26.35
N GLN A 178 -3.86 4.17 25.85
CA GLN A 178 -4.05 2.76 26.15
C GLN A 178 -3.68 1.92 24.93
N ILE A 179 -2.97 0.83 25.15
CA ILE A 179 -2.59 -0.13 24.13
C ILE A 179 -3.42 -1.40 24.34
N SER A 180 -4.09 -1.82 23.29
CA SER A 180 -4.93 -3.01 23.27
C SER A 180 -4.52 -3.92 22.11
N LYS A 181 -4.37 -5.21 22.39
CA LYS A 181 -4.15 -6.21 21.35
C LYS A 181 -5.44 -6.42 20.58
N MET A 182 -5.36 -6.32 19.27
CA MET A 182 -6.48 -6.69 18.39
C MET A 182 -6.54 -8.21 18.25
N TYR A 183 -7.69 -8.71 17.85
CA TYR A 183 -7.84 -10.14 17.67
C TYR A 183 -6.93 -10.66 16.54
N SER A 184 -5.90 -11.45 16.90
CA SER A 184 -4.99 -12.06 15.93
C SER A 184 -5.36 -13.50 15.57
N GLY A 185 -6.26 -14.14 16.32
CA GLY A 185 -6.63 -15.55 16.15
C GLY A 185 -5.59 -16.49 16.74
N ASP A 186 -5.25 -17.52 16.13
CA ASP A 186 -4.64 -18.80 16.42
C ASP A 186 -3.09 -18.81 16.43
N GLY A 187 -2.44 -17.68 16.78
CA GLY A 187 -0.97 -17.58 16.88
C GLY A 187 -0.27 -17.41 15.53
N LEU A 188 -1.02 -17.14 14.45
CA LEU A 188 -0.46 -16.79 13.17
C LEU A 188 -0.01 -15.33 13.16
N LYS A 189 1.12 -15.04 12.50
CA LYS A 189 1.66 -13.69 12.40
C LYS A 189 0.76 -12.78 11.57
N SER A 190 0.68 -11.52 11.99
CA SER A 190 -0.11 -10.47 11.34
C SER A 190 0.76 -9.22 11.20
N TYR A 191 0.70 -8.52 10.06
CA TYR A 191 1.51 -7.36 9.77
C TYR A 191 0.84 -6.43 8.75
N TYR A 192 1.42 -5.26 8.49
CA TYR A 192 0.94 -4.22 7.58
C TYR A 192 -0.52 -3.80 7.83
N PRO A 193 -0.88 -3.33 9.05
CA PRO A 193 -2.23 -2.84 9.31
C PRO A 193 -2.47 -1.49 8.61
N ILE A 194 -3.58 -1.37 7.88
CA ILE A 194 -4.01 -0.16 7.17
C ILE A 194 -5.45 0.16 7.57
N ALA A 195 -5.70 1.33 8.14
CA ALA A 195 -7.04 1.75 8.52
C ALA A 195 -7.93 2.01 7.28
N LEU A 196 -9.11 1.44 7.24
CA LEU A 196 -10.15 1.77 6.27
C LEU A 196 -11.03 2.92 6.78
N ASN A 197 -11.31 2.91 8.07
CA ASN A 197 -12.05 3.93 8.80
C ASN A 197 -11.76 3.83 10.30
N GLN A 198 -12.47 4.58 11.15
CA GLN A 198 -12.23 4.57 12.60
C GLN A 198 -12.51 3.22 13.28
N LYS A 199 -13.28 2.33 12.65
CA LYS A 199 -13.74 1.06 13.23
C LYS A 199 -13.13 -0.17 12.57
N GLU A 200 -12.60 -0.04 11.36
CA GLU A 200 -12.18 -1.16 10.52
C GLU A 200 -10.80 -0.91 9.94
N PHE A 201 -10.00 -1.95 9.85
CA PHE A 201 -8.70 -1.95 9.21
C PHE A 201 -8.46 -3.27 8.47
N ILE A 202 -7.64 -3.23 7.44
CA ILE A 202 -7.14 -4.43 6.76
C ILE A 202 -5.70 -4.68 7.15
N TYR A 203 -5.29 -5.94 7.11
CA TYR A 203 -3.92 -6.33 7.42
C TYR A 203 -3.57 -7.65 6.75
N THR A 204 -2.29 -7.89 6.56
CA THR A 204 -1.77 -9.16 6.08
C THR A 204 -1.68 -10.16 7.21
N ARG A 205 -2.07 -11.40 6.97
CA ARG A 205 -1.96 -12.51 7.92
C ARG A 205 -1.36 -13.73 7.26
N VAL A 206 -0.32 -14.25 7.87
CA VAL A 206 0.27 -15.53 7.49
C VAL A 206 -0.78 -16.63 7.66
N GLN A 207 -1.08 -17.39 6.60
CA GLN A 207 -2.03 -18.50 6.64
C GLN A 207 -1.31 -19.83 6.89
N ASN A 208 -0.15 -19.98 6.27
CA ASN A 208 0.73 -21.13 6.41
C ASN A 208 2.16 -20.73 5.96
N SER A 209 3.07 -21.68 5.85
CA SER A 209 4.46 -21.40 5.46
C SER A 209 4.65 -20.88 4.03
N LYS A 210 3.59 -20.77 3.25
CA LYS A 210 3.66 -20.44 1.81
C LYS A 210 2.66 -19.38 1.35
N HIS A 211 1.68 -19.02 2.16
CA HIS A 211 0.61 -18.14 1.72
C HIS A 211 0.20 -17.18 2.81
N ASP A 212 0.11 -15.93 2.45
CA ASP A 212 -0.48 -14.88 3.22
C ASP A 212 -1.85 -14.50 2.64
N GLY A 213 -2.70 -13.90 3.44
CA GLY A 213 -4.01 -13.43 3.03
C GLY A 213 -4.38 -12.13 3.73
N ILE A 214 -5.39 -11.46 3.21
CA ILE A 214 -5.82 -10.17 3.74
C ILE A 214 -7.04 -10.36 4.65
N MET A 215 -6.93 -9.87 5.87
CA MET A 215 -7.97 -9.89 6.90
C MET A 215 -8.60 -8.53 7.08
N LEU A 216 -9.88 -8.50 7.45
CA LEU A 216 -10.56 -7.34 8.00
C LEU A 216 -10.58 -7.45 9.53
N GLY A 217 -9.94 -6.51 10.19
CA GLY A 217 -9.91 -6.35 11.63
C GLY A 217 -10.83 -5.23 12.11
N PHE A 218 -11.14 -5.25 13.41
CA PHE A 218 -12.07 -4.30 14.05
C PHE A 218 -11.41 -3.67 15.27
N THR A 219 -11.48 -2.34 15.37
CA THR A 219 -10.86 -1.57 16.48
C THR A 219 -11.52 -1.80 17.84
N ASN A 220 -12.69 -2.42 17.87
CA ASN A 220 -13.34 -2.86 19.11
C ASN A 220 -12.84 -4.21 19.65
N GLY A 221 -11.82 -4.82 18.99
CA GLY A 221 -11.27 -6.11 19.38
C GLY A 221 -12.10 -7.33 19.00
N SER A 222 -13.16 -7.17 18.20
CA SER A 222 -13.93 -8.29 17.66
C SER A 222 -13.08 -9.17 16.75
N LYS A 223 -13.47 -10.44 16.61
CA LYS A 223 -12.79 -11.41 15.75
C LYS A 223 -12.69 -10.91 14.31
N SER A 224 -11.45 -10.89 13.79
CA SER A 224 -11.19 -10.58 12.39
C SER A 224 -11.78 -11.63 11.46
N ILE A 225 -12.15 -11.20 10.25
CA ILE A 225 -12.69 -12.07 9.21
C ILE A 225 -11.85 -11.99 7.94
N PRO A 226 -11.88 -13.01 7.08
CA PRO A 226 -11.24 -12.94 5.78
C PRO A 226 -11.78 -11.75 4.95
N TYR A 227 -10.88 -10.93 4.42
CA TYR A 227 -11.24 -9.84 3.51
C TYR A 227 -10.97 -10.24 2.06
N PHE A 228 -9.77 -10.75 1.80
CA PHE A 228 -9.40 -11.31 0.52
C PHE A 228 -8.34 -12.39 0.71
N PHE A 229 -8.56 -13.55 0.09
CA PHE A 229 -7.57 -14.59 -0.07
C PHE A 229 -7.41 -14.90 -1.55
N ASN A 230 -6.17 -14.98 -1.98
CA ASN A 230 -5.81 -15.51 -3.28
C ASN A 230 -6.01 -17.05 -3.27
N ASN A 231 -5.78 -17.67 -4.41
CA ASN A 231 -5.79 -19.14 -4.47
C ASN A 231 -4.61 -19.74 -3.68
N ASP A 232 -4.62 -21.06 -3.48
CA ASP A 232 -3.65 -21.77 -2.63
C ASP A 232 -2.19 -21.77 -3.13
N GLN A 233 -1.89 -21.11 -4.25
CA GLN A 233 -0.56 -21.10 -4.87
C GLN A 233 0.15 -19.76 -4.71
N TRP A 234 -0.58 -18.68 -4.38
CA TRP A 234 -0.06 -17.32 -4.43
C TRP A 234 -0.16 -16.64 -3.08
N ASP A 235 0.88 -15.92 -2.77
CA ASP A 235 0.92 -15.01 -1.63
C ASP A 235 0.15 -13.72 -1.90
N SER A 236 -0.38 -13.06 -0.87
CA SER A 236 -1.03 -11.75 -0.98
C SER A 236 -0.69 -10.91 0.24
N SER A 237 0.02 -9.82 0.01
CA SER A 237 0.54 -8.95 1.06
C SER A 237 0.37 -7.47 0.72
N ASP A 238 0.80 -6.59 1.60
CA ASP A 238 0.87 -5.14 1.46
C ASP A 238 -0.45 -4.53 0.97
N PRO A 239 -1.59 -4.76 1.65
CA PRO A 239 -2.87 -4.24 1.17
C PRO A 239 -2.93 -2.73 1.31
N PHE A 240 -3.46 -2.05 0.28
CA PHE A 240 -3.80 -0.63 0.36
C PHE A 240 -5.17 -0.38 -0.31
N PRO A 241 -6.09 0.35 0.34
CA PRO A 241 -7.42 0.58 -0.21
C PRO A 241 -7.37 1.50 -1.44
N TYR A 242 -8.10 1.14 -2.49
CA TYR A 242 -8.50 2.08 -3.52
C TYR A 242 -9.80 2.76 -3.04
N GLN A 243 -9.78 4.09 -2.92
CA GLN A 243 -10.88 4.87 -2.33
C GLN A 243 -11.22 4.38 -0.90
N ASP A 244 -12.41 3.87 -0.69
CA ASP A 244 -12.87 3.33 0.61
C ASP A 244 -12.51 1.84 0.84
N GLY A 245 -11.82 1.23 -0.11
CA GLY A 245 -11.39 -0.17 -0.06
C GLY A 245 -12.50 -1.21 -0.20
N LYS A 246 -13.77 -0.83 -0.40
CA LYS A 246 -14.89 -1.79 -0.42
C LYS A 246 -15.02 -2.57 -1.71
N LYS A 247 -14.55 -2.02 -2.81
CA LYS A 247 -14.66 -2.64 -4.13
C LYS A 247 -13.33 -3.19 -4.61
N TYR A 248 -12.29 -2.38 -4.48
CA TYR A 248 -10.94 -2.72 -4.91
C TYR A 248 -9.92 -2.39 -3.83
N ILE A 249 -8.90 -3.24 -3.73
CA ILE A 249 -7.68 -2.94 -2.99
C ILE A 249 -6.48 -3.20 -3.90
N PHE A 250 -5.44 -2.38 -3.76
CA PHE A 250 -4.12 -2.69 -4.27
C PHE A 250 -3.45 -3.66 -3.30
N LEU A 251 -2.69 -4.57 -3.81
CA LEU A 251 -1.84 -5.45 -3.02
C LEU A 251 -0.70 -6.00 -3.90
N VAL A 252 0.21 -6.69 -3.28
CA VAL A 252 1.23 -7.45 -3.99
C VAL A 252 0.87 -8.93 -3.94
N SER A 253 1.22 -9.64 -5.00
CA SER A 253 1.03 -11.09 -5.06
C SER A 253 2.25 -11.75 -5.68
N GLY A 254 2.78 -12.76 -5.00
CA GLY A 254 3.96 -13.49 -5.39
C GLY A 254 3.69 -14.98 -5.55
N ASP A 255 4.50 -15.62 -6.37
CA ASP A 255 4.52 -17.07 -6.55
C ASP A 255 5.87 -17.61 -6.07
N TYR A 256 5.90 -18.23 -4.91
CA TYR A 256 7.11 -18.83 -4.34
C TYR A 256 7.69 -20.00 -5.17
N SER A 257 7.01 -20.43 -6.24
CA SER A 257 7.55 -21.42 -7.16
C SER A 257 8.59 -20.86 -8.12
N VAL A 258 8.67 -19.53 -8.26
CA VAL A 258 9.67 -18.86 -9.10
C VAL A 258 10.88 -18.40 -8.29
N PRO A 259 12.10 -18.51 -8.80
CA PRO A 259 13.28 -17.92 -8.17
C PRO A 259 13.07 -16.40 -8.02
N ASN A 260 13.40 -15.85 -6.87
CA ASN A 260 13.25 -14.45 -6.47
C ASN A 260 11.83 -14.00 -6.07
N GLY A 261 10.92 -14.96 -5.79
CA GLY A 261 9.62 -14.65 -5.21
C GLY A 261 8.65 -13.91 -6.13
N GLY A 262 9.14 -13.00 -6.94
CA GLY A 262 8.38 -12.30 -7.99
C GLY A 262 7.11 -11.62 -7.50
N TYR A 263 7.20 -10.82 -6.42
CA TYR A 263 6.04 -10.01 -6.01
C TYR A 263 5.73 -8.98 -7.07
N ASN A 264 4.47 -9.00 -7.52
CA ASN A 264 3.94 -8.06 -8.50
C ASN A 264 2.76 -7.29 -7.92
N LEU A 265 2.61 -6.04 -8.35
CA LEU A 265 1.41 -5.26 -8.07
C LEU A 265 0.20 -5.86 -8.76
N VAL A 266 -0.86 -6.01 -7.99
CA VAL A 266 -2.15 -6.49 -8.46
C VAL A 266 -3.28 -5.68 -7.85
N VAL A 267 -4.47 -5.78 -8.45
CA VAL A 267 -5.72 -5.24 -7.92
C VAL A 267 -6.64 -6.38 -7.56
N ALA A 268 -7.06 -6.46 -6.31
CA ALA A 268 -8.10 -7.40 -5.92
C ALA A 268 -9.49 -6.79 -6.16
N ASP A 269 -10.30 -7.46 -6.98
CA ASP A 269 -11.74 -7.22 -7.11
C ASP A 269 -12.45 -8.03 -6.04
N LEU A 270 -12.88 -7.37 -4.98
CA LEU A 270 -13.45 -8.01 -3.80
C LEU A 270 -14.80 -8.67 -4.08
N ALA A 271 -15.60 -8.09 -4.97
CA ALA A 271 -16.89 -8.64 -5.35
C ALA A 271 -16.74 -9.92 -6.18
N LYS A 272 -15.76 -9.96 -7.08
CA LYS A 272 -15.48 -11.11 -7.93
C LYS A 272 -14.53 -12.12 -7.28
N LYS A 273 -13.95 -11.78 -6.13
CA LYS A 273 -12.95 -12.58 -5.40
C LYS A 273 -11.79 -13.04 -6.30
N LYS A 274 -11.24 -12.11 -7.06
CA LYS A 274 -10.12 -12.38 -7.98
C LYS A 274 -9.10 -11.25 -7.98
N ILE A 275 -7.87 -11.60 -8.31
CA ILE A 275 -6.83 -10.61 -8.62
C ILE A 275 -6.81 -10.29 -10.11
N ILE A 276 -6.41 -9.06 -10.41
CA ILE A 276 -6.18 -8.55 -11.75
C ILE A 276 -4.74 -8.04 -11.77
N ASN A 277 -3.93 -8.52 -12.70
CA ASN A 277 -2.58 -8.02 -12.88
C ASN A 277 -2.65 -6.51 -13.19
N ALA A 278 -1.89 -5.71 -12.45
CA ALA A 278 -1.89 -4.26 -12.56
C ALA A 278 -1.48 -3.78 -13.96
N ASP A 279 -0.60 -4.52 -14.67
CA ASP A 279 -0.20 -4.20 -16.03
C ASP A 279 -1.38 -4.18 -17.01
N SER A 280 -2.35 -5.06 -16.83
CA SER A 280 -3.54 -5.10 -17.68
C SER A 280 -4.43 -3.86 -17.53
N LEU A 281 -4.31 -3.18 -16.38
CA LEU A 281 -5.09 -1.99 -16.05
C LEU A 281 -4.32 -0.70 -16.35
N PHE A 282 -3.05 -0.63 -15.98
CA PHE A 282 -2.27 0.60 -15.85
C PHE A 282 -1.06 0.70 -16.80
N GLY A 283 -0.90 -0.26 -17.72
CA GLY A 283 0.30 -0.38 -18.56
C GLY A 283 1.41 -1.13 -17.82
N THR A 284 2.52 -1.37 -18.45
CA THR A 284 3.63 -2.15 -17.90
C THR A 284 4.23 -1.41 -16.69
N ILE A 285 3.86 -1.82 -15.49
CA ILE A 285 4.35 -1.28 -14.20
C ILE A 285 5.06 -2.33 -13.37
N ASN A 286 4.78 -3.62 -13.58
CA ASN A 286 5.55 -4.73 -13.01
C ASN A 286 6.78 -5.02 -13.88
N SER A 287 7.86 -5.45 -13.25
CA SER A 287 9.15 -5.74 -13.88
C SER A 287 9.65 -7.15 -13.50
N ASP A 288 10.93 -7.44 -13.75
CA ASP A 288 11.58 -8.66 -13.24
C ASP A 288 12.09 -8.52 -11.79
N LEU A 289 11.77 -7.39 -11.14
CA LEU A 289 12.08 -7.11 -9.74
C LEU A 289 10.86 -7.37 -8.85
N GLU A 290 10.99 -7.12 -7.56
CA GLU A 290 9.87 -7.15 -6.63
C GLU A 290 9.21 -5.78 -6.55
N GLU A 291 7.95 -5.66 -6.92
CA GLU A 291 7.12 -4.47 -6.75
C GLU A 291 6.31 -4.57 -5.46
N LEU A 292 6.48 -3.59 -4.55
CA LEU A 292 5.97 -3.62 -3.18
C LEU A 292 5.41 -2.27 -2.73
N GLY A 293 4.74 -2.26 -1.57
CA GLY A 293 4.33 -1.08 -0.84
C GLY A 293 3.38 -0.17 -1.59
N PRO A 294 2.28 -0.66 -2.18
CA PRO A 294 1.32 0.20 -2.87
C PRO A 294 0.72 1.24 -1.92
N ASN A 295 0.58 2.48 -2.43
CA ASN A 295 -0.08 3.57 -1.73
C ASN A 295 -0.80 4.44 -2.75
N TRP A 296 -2.00 4.91 -2.44
CA TRP A 296 -2.83 5.63 -3.41
C TRP A 296 -3.23 7.02 -2.92
N SER A 297 -3.27 7.97 -3.86
CA SER A 297 -3.82 9.31 -3.69
C SER A 297 -4.88 9.58 -4.76
N ALA A 298 -5.95 10.27 -4.38
CA ALA A 298 -6.95 10.75 -5.35
C ALA A 298 -6.40 11.84 -6.28
N ARG A 299 -5.25 12.42 -5.96
CA ARG A 299 -4.61 13.48 -6.73
C ARG A 299 -3.85 12.92 -7.94
N THR A 300 -3.86 13.68 -9.04
CA THR A 300 -3.08 13.44 -10.27
C THR A 300 -1.93 14.45 -10.34
N TYR A 301 -0.75 14.03 -10.87
CA TYR A 301 0.48 14.84 -10.92
C TYR A 301 1.05 14.95 -12.34
#